data_8c3aa2f4f159c959df608f07122ec8fc
#
_entry.id   8c3aa2f4f159c959df608f07122ec8fc
#
_cell.length_a   1.000
_cell.length_b   1.000
_cell.length_c   1.000
_cell.angle_alpha   90.00
_cell.angle_beta   90.00
_cell.angle_gamma   90.00
#
_symmetry.space_group_name_H-M   'P 1'
#
loop_
_entity.id
_entity.type
_entity.pdbx_description
1 polymer ?
#
loop_
_entity_poly.entity_id
_entity_poly.type
_entity_poly.pdbx_seq_one_letter_code
_entity_poly.pdbx_strand_id
1 'polypeptide(L)'
;MKSFWFSLLWCFLASVALRAESAQKNNVVLILADDLGWSDLACYGSDLHETPHLDRLAGEQIRFNQAYAASPVCTPTRASILTGRHPARLNMTIWRENALNRGNRRLLEPVTLDALPLEETTLAEVLKQAGYYTAHVGKWHLGSAEAYPQSHGFDVNIGGTLWGAPQSFFYPFKGDQYFSDWRYVPDLEPGEEGDYLTDRLTDKAIEIMDRCAGEQPFYINLWYHSVHTPIEGKPALVQKYKDKIKRVRPVNHLNPDYAAMVESLDENVGRVLTRLDELGLRNQTLVVFLSDNGGFINGSRLQNGMPVTSNAPLRSGKGSCYEGGIRVPMIIDLPGANQKPRVVETPVTTCDLFPTILRSLEVAWPEDLVLDGVDVRSLWSDVHANLDRHALYFHYPHYYPTTTPVSSIRQGPWKLLEYYEDQTLELYHLTDDPGEIRNLLDSQPSVAERLRTELKLWRESVSASMPEKNPHQP
;
A
#
# COMPACT_ATOMS: atom_id res chain seq x y z
N MET A 1 -63.43 65.99 21.14
CA MET A 1 -63.50 64.55 21.19
C MET A 1 -62.50 64.02 20.18
N LYS A 2 -61.36 63.54 20.65
CA LYS A 2 -60.19 63.20 19.80
C LYS A 2 -60.12 61.71 19.70
N SER A 3 -60.21 61.18 18.50
CA SER A 3 -60.00 59.70 18.19
C SER A 3 -58.52 59.42 18.02
N PHE A 4 -57.99 58.49 18.78
CA PHE A 4 -56.61 57.94 18.66
C PHE A 4 -56.65 56.75 17.70
N TRP A 5 -55.87 56.85 16.65
CA TRP A 5 -55.54 55.70 15.75
C TRP A 5 -54.20 55.05 16.25
N PHE A 6 -54.28 53.79 16.61
CA PHE A 6 -53.07 52.96 16.86
C PHE A 6 -52.69 52.23 15.58
N SER A 7 -51.55 52.61 15.02
CA SER A 7 -50.94 51.87 13.91
C SER A 7 -50.04 50.74 14.47
N LEU A 8 -50.43 49.48 14.28
CA LEU A 8 -49.57 48.35 14.55
C LEU A 8 -48.52 48.18 13.41
N LEU A 9 -47.28 48.42 13.73
CA LEU A 9 -46.14 48.15 12.84
C LEU A 9 -45.73 46.69 13.04
N TRP A 10 -46.02 45.80 12.06
CA TRP A 10 -45.53 44.46 12.00
C TRP A 10 -44.07 44.47 11.50
N CYS A 11 -43.09 44.25 12.40
CA CYS A 11 -41.71 43.94 12.05
C CYS A 11 -41.60 42.48 11.63
N PHE A 12 -41.51 42.20 10.33
CA PHE A 12 -41.05 40.92 9.82
C PHE A 12 -39.53 40.82 10.06
N LEU A 13 -39.12 40.13 11.10
CA LEU A 13 -37.76 39.67 11.27
C LEU A 13 -37.53 38.47 10.33
N ALA A 14 -37.00 38.76 9.14
CA ALA A 14 -36.44 37.72 8.28
C ALA A 14 -35.15 37.21 8.94
N SER A 15 -35.23 36.09 9.62
CA SER A 15 -34.08 35.32 10.06
C SER A 15 -33.39 34.72 8.85
N VAL A 16 -32.44 35.45 8.30
CA VAL A 16 -31.44 34.87 7.39
C VAL A 16 -30.57 33.97 8.24
N ALA A 17 -30.90 32.69 8.23
CA ALA A 17 -29.96 31.68 8.69
C ALA A 17 -28.75 31.71 7.74
N LEU A 18 -27.67 32.38 8.16
CA LEU A 18 -26.35 32.11 7.57
C LEU A 18 -26.08 30.64 7.86
N ARG A 19 -26.30 29.75 6.89
CA ARG A 19 -25.59 28.50 6.82
C ARG A 19 -24.13 28.93 6.64
N ALA A 20 -23.34 28.79 7.72
CA ALA A 20 -21.90 28.73 7.56
C ALA A 20 -21.67 27.59 6.55
N GLU A 21 -21.22 27.92 5.33
CA GLU A 21 -20.66 26.92 4.43
C GLU A 21 -19.54 26.24 5.21
N SER A 22 -19.82 25.05 5.76
CA SER A 22 -18.75 24.21 6.28
C SER A 22 -17.81 23.98 5.10
N ALA A 23 -16.55 24.37 5.25
CA ALA A 23 -15.54 24.09 4.22
C ALA A 23 -15.71 22.65 3.78
N GLN A 24 -15.94 22.47 2.47
CA GLN A 24 -16.20 21.15 1.90
C GLN A 24 -14.98 20.27 2.18
N LYS A 25 -15.18 19.17 2.92
CA LYS A 25 -14.10 18.24 3.27
C LYS A 25 -13.61 17.53 2.02
N ASN A 26 -12.30 17.40 1.89
CA ASN A 26 -11.70 16.62 0.80
C ASN A 26 -11.96 15.12 0.98
N ASN A 27 -12.16 14.42 -0.12
CA ASN A 27 -12.27 12.98 -0.18
C ASN A 27 -10.89 12.32 -0.17
N VAL A 28 -10.86 11.01 0.05
CA VAL A 28 -9.64 10.19 -0.06
C VAL A 28 -9.92 8.93 -0.86
N VAL A 29 -9.05 8.64 -1.83
CA VAL A 29 -8.99 7.36 -2.52
C VAL A 29 -7.58 6.79 -2.36
N LEU A 30 -7.45 5.73 -1.57
CA LEU A 30 -6.19 5.04 -1.33
C LEU A 30 -6.15 3.77 -2.18
N ILE A 31 -5.39 3.81 -3.27
CA ILE A 31 -5.25 2.71 -4.24
C ILE A 31 -4.00 1.93 -3.91
N LEU A 32 -4.16 0.67 -3.55
CA LEU A 32 -3.05 -0.23 -3.25
C LEU A 32 -3.00 -1.38 -4.26
N ALA A 33 -1.89 -1.48 -4.96
CA ALA A 33 -1.55 -2.66 -5.76
C ALA A 33 -0.94 -3.75 -4.87
N ASP A 34 -1.09 -5.01 -5.26
CA ASP A 34 -0.59 -6.19 -4.57
C ASP A 34 0.57 -6.79 -5.35
N ASP A 35 1.75 -6.89 -4.75
CA ASP A 35 2.97 -7.42 -5.37
C ASP A 35 3.50 -6.64 -6.59
N LEU A 36 3.16 -5.36 -6.75
CA LEU A 36 3.66 -4.55 -7.86
C LEU A 36 5.09 -4.07 -7.57
N GLY A 37 6.03 -4.45 -8.40
CA GLY A 37 7.44 -4.07 -8.27
C GLY A 37 7.70 -2.59 -8.53
N TRP A 38 8.81 -2.07 -7.95
CA TRP A 38 9.20 -0.68 -8.13
C TRP A 38 9.37 -0.28 -9.59
N SER A 39 9.96 -1.16 -10.41
CA SER A 39 10.19 -0.91 -11.85
C SER A 39 9.09 -1.43 -12.77
N ASP A 40 7.93 -1.82 -12.25
CA ASP A 40 6.84 -2.36 -13.07
C ASP A 40 6.02 -1.29 -13.80
N LEU A 41 6.10 -0.03 -13.42
CA LEU A 41 5.49 1.08 -14.15
C LEU A 41 6.48 1.70 -15.14
N ALA A 42 6.00 2.20 -16.30
CA ALA A 42 6.89 2.80 -17.29
C ALA A 42 7.56 4.07 -16.76
N CYS A 43 6.88 4.90 -15.96
CA CYS A 43 7.45 6.06 -15.29
C CYS A 43 8.50 5.72 -14.20
N TYR A 44 8.64 4.45 -13.83
CA TYR A 44 9.69 3.94 -12.95
C TYR A 44 10.72 3.06 -13.69
N GLY A 45 10.59 2.90 -15.00
CA GLY A 45 11.61 2.30 -15.86
C GLY A 45 11.31 0.91 -16.40
N SER A 46 10.04 0.48 -16.42
CA SER A 46 9.66 -0.77 -17.09
C SER A 46 10.08 -0.75 -18.55
N ASP A 47 10.71 -1.84 -19.00
CA ASP A 47 11.11 -2.02 -20.38
C ASP A 47 10.05 -2.76 -21.24
N LEU A 48 8.91 -3.10 -20.65
CA LEU A 48 7.82 -3.81 -21.32
C LEU A 48 6.43 -3.18 -21.09
N HIS A 49 6.08 -2.91 -19.82
CA HIS A 49 4.71 -2.57 -19.44
C HIS A 49 4.26 -1.23 -20.01
N GLU A 50 2.98 -1.10 -20.29
CA GLU A 50 2.33 0.14 -20.72
C GLU A 50 1.38 0.61 -19.61
N THR A 51 1.70 1.76 -19.02
CA THR A 51 0.97 2.30 -17.88
C THR A 51 0.62 3.78 -18.07
N PRO A 52 -0.06 4.14 -19.19
CA PRO A 52 -0.23 5.53 -19.59
C PRO A 52 -0.99 6.40 -18.58
N HIS A 53 -1.92 5.84 -17.81
CA HIS A 53 -2.68 6.59 -16.81
C HIS A 53 -1.84 6.91 -15.58
N LEU A 54 -1.10 5.94 -15.05
CA LEU A 54 -0.17 6.12 -13.94
C LEU A 54 1.04 6.96 -14.34
N ASP A 55 1.55 6.80 -15.58
CA ASP A 55 2.64 7.62 -16.11
C ASP A 55 2.23 9.10 -16.21
N ARG A 56 1.01 9.37 -16.69
CA ARG A 56 0.45 10.71 -16.73
C ARG A 56 0.30 11.27 -15.31
N LEU A 57 -0.27 10.49 -14.38
CA LEU A 57 -0.42 10.88 -12.98
C LEU A 57 0.93 11.24 -12.36
N ALA A 58 1.94 10.41 -12.56
CA ALA A 58 3.31 10.64 -12.09
C ALA A 58 3.97 11.88 -12.73
N GLY A 59 3.63 12.18 -14.00
CA GLY A 59 4.12 13.34 -14.72
C GLY A 59 3.41 14.66 -14.37
N GLU A 60 2.23 14.59 -13.80
CA GLU A 60 1.40 15.76 -13.43
C GLU A 60 1.42 16.05 -11.93
N GLN A 61 1.72 15.06 -11.09
CA GLN A 61 1.58 15.10 -9.64
C GLN A 61 2.89 14.82 -8.90
N ILE A 62 2.82 14.31 -7.67
CA ILE A 62 3.99 14.01 -6.84
C ILE A 62 4.34 12.53 -6.96
N ARG A 63 5.53 12.23 -7.49
CA ARG A 63 6.08 10.89 -7.57
C ARG A 63 7.19 10.71 -6.53
N PHE A 64 7.12 9.65 -5.74
CA PHE A 64 8.14 9.31 -4.76
C PHE A 64 9.04 8.20 -5.32
N ASN A 65 10.30 8.52 -5.55
CA ASN A 65 11.28 7.53 -6.02
C ASN A 65 11.74 6.59 -4.91
N GLN A 66 11.62 7.02 -3.64
CA GLN A 66 12.10 6.29 -2.47
C GLN A 66 10.97 6.10 -1.44
N ALA A 67 9.84 5.56 -1.89
CA ALA A 67 8.79 5.09 -1.00
C ALA A 67 9.05 3.63 -0.60
N TYR A 68 8.80 3.31 0.66
CA TYR A 68 9.05 2.00 1.26
C TYR A 68 7.80 1.41 1.88
N ALA A 69 7.51 0.17 1.53
CA ALA A 69 6.62 -0.66 2.31
C ALA A 69 7.27 -0.95 3.67
N ALA A 70 6.52 -0.88 4.77
CA ALA A 70 7.05 -1.12 6.11
C ALA A 70 7.48 -2.60 6.33
N SER A 71 7.08 -3.48 5.43
CA SER A 71 7.46 -4.90 5.41
C SER A 71 7.58 -5.40 3.97
N PRO A 72 8.41 -6.44 3.72
CA PRO A 72 8.53 -7.03 2.39
C PRO A 72 7.37 -7.95 2.00
N VAL A 73 6.26 -7.98 2.77
CA VAL A 73 5.08 -8.80 2.51
C VAL A 73 3.78 -8.06 2.88
N CYS A 74 2.65 -8.54 2.33
CA CYS A 74 1.38 -7.83 2.28
C CYS A 74 0.73 -7.51 3.65
N THR A 75 0.40 -8.51 4.49
CA THR A 75 -0.34 -8.29 5.76
C THR A 75 0.31 -7.23 6.65
N PRO A 76 1.61 -7.30 6.98
CA PRO A 76 2.26 -6.29 7.83
C PRO A 76 2.21 -4.88 7.25
N THR A 77 2.42 -4.75 5.94
CA THR A 77 2.36 -3.44 5.28
C THR A 77 0.94 -2.88 5.30
N ARG A 78 -0.09 -3.69 5.05
CA ARG A 78 -1.50 -3.27 5.11
C ARG A 78 -1.88 -2.80 6.51
N ALA A 79 -1.43 -3.50 7.55
CA ALA A 79 -1.59 -3.08 8.94
C ALA A 79 -0.93 -1.71 9.20
N SER A 80 0.30 -1.50 8.69
CA SER A 80 1.02 -0.23 8.88
C SER A 80 0.32 0.97 8.21
N ILE A 81 -0.31 0.77 7.05
CA ILE A 81 -1.09 1.81 6.35
C ILE A 81 -2.29 2.25 7.20
N LEU A 82 -3.01 1.28 7.77
CA LEU A 82 -4.22 1.57 8.54
C LEU A 82 -3.96 2.18 9.90
N THR A 83 -2.84 1.84 10.54
CA THR A 83 -2.57 2.21 11.93
C THR A 83 -1.49 3.27 12.11
N GLY A 84 -0.66 3.52 11.07
CA GLY A 84 0.53 4.38 11.20
C GLY A 84 1.63 3.78 12.07
N ARG A 85 1.49 2.48 12.45
CA ARG A 85 2.41 1.77 13.35
C ARG A 85 3.26 0.75 12.60
N HIS A 86 4.50 0.59 13.05
CA HIS A 86 5.41 -0.36 12.44
C HIS A 86 4.99 -1.82 12.74
N PRO A 87 5.06 -2.74 11.76
CA PRO A 87 4.68 -4.15 11.92
C PRO A 87 5.34 -4.85 13.12
N ALA A 88 6.59 -4.51 13.46
CA ALA A 88 7.28 -5.06 14.62
C ALA A 88 6.61 -4.66 15.94
N ARG A 89 6.10 -3.40 16.06
CA ARG A 89 5.33 -2.93 17.22
C ARG A 89 3.97 -3.60 17.33
N LEU A 90 3.32 -3.83 16.18
CA LEU A 90 2.04 -4.54 16.10
C LEU A 90 2.17 -6.04 16.35
N ASN A 91 3.38 -6.58 16.38
CA ASN A 91 3.64 -8.02 16.35
C ASN A 91 2.91 -8.73 15.20
N MET A 92 2.80 -8.05 14.03
CA MET A 92 2.22 -8.56 12.78
C MET A 92 3.30 -8.52 11.70
N THR A 93 4.25 -9.45 11.73
CA THR A 93 5.46 -9.42 10.90
C THR A 93 5.43 -10.38 9.70
N ILE A 94 4.37 -11.19 9.58
CA ILE A 94 4.14 -12.10 8.46
C ILE A 94 2.64 -12.19 8.15
N TRP A 95 2.28 -12.77 7.00
CA TRP A 95 0.88 -12.98 6.64
C TRP A 95 0.27 -14.16 7.43
N ARG A 96 -1.06 -14.10 7.55
CA ARG A 96 -1.86 -14.96 8.42
C ARG A 96 -1.55 -16.46 8.31
N GLU A 97 -1.50 -17.00 7.10
CA GLU A 97 -1.33 -18.44 6.89
C GLU A 97 0.03 -18.94 7.43
N ASN A 98 1.08 -18.09 7.33
CA ASN A 98 2.39 -18.41 7.89
C ASN A 98 2.48 -18.11 9.40
N ALA A 99 1.75 -17.14 9.91
CA ALA A 99 1.63 -16.92 11.35
C ALA A 99 1.09 -18.17 12.07
N LEU A 100 0.12 -18.85 11.43
CA LEU A 100 -0.47 -20.09 11.92
C LEU A 100 0.40 -21.34 11.67
N ASN A 101 1.21 -21.36 10.62
CA ASN A 101 1.97 -22.53 10.17
C ASN A 101 3.49 -22.24 10.15
N ARG A 102 4.09 -22.10 11.32
CA ARG A 102 5.52 -21.89 11.45
C ARG A 102 6.30 -23.12 11.00
N GLY A 103 7.29 -22.91 10.14
CA GLY A 103 8.14 -24.01 9.65
C GLY A 103 9.09 -24.55 10.71
N ASN A 104 9.46 -25.82 10.58
CA ASN A 104 10.55 -26.41 11.36
C ASN A 104 11.89 -26.16 10.67
N ARG A 105 12.50 -25.00 10.97
CA ARG A 105 13.73 -24.51 10.35
C ARG A 105 14.85 -24.36 11.39
N ARG A 106 16.03 -23.95 10.96
CA ARG A 106 17.21 -23.76 11.82
C ARG A 106 16.96 -22.73 12.93
N LEU A 107 16.21 -21.69 12.64
CA LEU A 107 15.63 -20.81 13.65
C LEU A 107 14.12 -21.08 13.78
N LEU A 108 13.60 -21.00 14.99
CA LEU A 108 12.17 -20.91 15.25
C LEU A 108 11.70 -19.46 15.01
N GLU A 109 10.80 -19.30 14.07
CA GLU A 109 10.19 -18.01 13.82
C GLU A 109 9.37 -17.55 15.03
N PRO A 110 9.32 -16.25 15.34
CA PRO A 110 8.56 -15.77 16.49
C PRO A 110 7.05 -16.03 16.32
N VAL A 111 6.36 -16.06 17.46
CA VAL A 111 4.88 -16.02 17.46
C VAL A 111 4.45 -14.61 17.08
N THR A 112 3.62 -14.51 16.09
CA THR A 112 3.08 -13.23 15.58
C THR A 112 1.56 -13.32 15.48
N LEU A 113 0.89 -12.18 15.49
CA LEU A 113 -0.56 -12.11 15.35
C LEU A 113 -0.96 -12.45 13.91
N ASP A 114 -2.08 -13.16 13.78
CA ASP A 114 -2.67 -13.55 12.49
C ASP A 114 -3.85 -12.64 12.08
N ALA A 115 -4.20 -11.65 12.91
CA ALA A 115 -5.24 -10.67 12.67
C ALA A 115 -4.87 -9.31 13.28
N LEU A 116 -5.35 -8.24 12.66
CA LEU A 116 -5.24 -6.89 13.22
C LEU A 116 -6.08 -6.82 14.50
N PRO A 117 -5.49 -6.45 15.65
CA PRO A 117 -6.23 -6.34 16.90
C PRO A 117 -7.33 -5.25 16.83
N LEU A 118 -8.47 -5.51 17.45
CA LEU A 118 -9.61 -4.57 17.48
C LEU A 118 -9.32 -3.33 18.33
N GLU A 119 -8.29 -3.38 19.16
CA GLU A 119 -7.82 -2.27 20.00
C GLU A 119 -6.97 -1.26 19.21
N GLU A 120 -6.51 -1.63 18.03
CA GLU A 120 -5.72 -0.73 17.20
C GLU A 120 -6.62 0.32 16.52
N THR A 121 -6.32 1.58 16.75
CA THR A 121 -7.01 2.68 16.06
C THR A 121 -6.62 2.73 14.59
N THR A 122 -7.61 2.62 13.72
CA THR A 122 -7.41 2.64 12.28
C THR A 122 -7.73 3.99 11.65
N LEU A 123 -7.15 4.24 10.48
CA LEU A 123 -7.46 5.41 9.64
C LEU A 123 -8.95 5.51 9.33
N ALA A 124 -9.62 4.35 9.10
CA ALA A 124 -11.05 4.31 8.80
C ALA A 124 -11.90 4.69 10.01
N GLU A 125 -11.55 4.25 11.22
CA GLU A 125 -12.26 4.64 12.44
C GLU A 125 -12.18 6.14 12.69
N VAL A 126 -10.98 6.73 12.56
CA VAL A 126 -10.79 8.16 12.75
C VAL A 126 -11.56 8.97 11.71
N LEU A 127 -11.52 8.57 10.45
CA LEU A 127 -12.26 9.24 9.37
C LEU A 127 -13.78 9.07 9.51
N LYS A 128 -14.25 7.90 9.92
CA LYS A 128 -15.67 7.66 10.20
C LYS A 128 -16.18 8.57 11.33
N GLN A 129 -15.42 8.69 12.42
CA GLN A 129 -15.75 9.61 13.51
C GLN A 129 -15.76 11.07 13.04
N ALA A 130 -14.94 11.42 12.05
CA ALA A 130 -14.93 12.72 11.40
C ALA A 130 -16.06 12.91 10.37
N GLY A 131 -16.98 11.93 10.21
CA GLY A 131 -18.15 12.01 9.34
C GLY A 131 -17.92 11.63 7.89
N TYR A 132 -16.86 10.88 7.59
CA TYR A 132 -16.62 10.28 6.27
C TYR A 132 -17.44 9.01 6.08
N TYR A 133 -17.93 8.77 4.88
CA TYR A 133 -18.34 7.44 4.46
C TYR A 133 -17.08 6.62 4.15
N THR A 134 -16.92 5.48 4.83
CA THR A 134 -15.71 4.67 4.78
C THR A 134 -15.96 3.35 4.06
N ALA A 135 -15.22 3.10 2.99
CA ALA A 135 -15.41 1.92 2.17
C ALA A 135 -14.10 1.15 1.96
N HIS A 136 -14.14 -0.16 2.19
CA HIS A 136 -13.10 -1.08 1.78
C HIS A 136 -13.54 -1.87 0.57
N VAL A 137 -12.74 -1.86 -0.50
CA VAL A 137 -12.99 -2.55 -1.76
C VAL A 137 -11.75 -3.35 -2.15
N GLY A 138 -11.85 -4.67 -2.16
CA GLY A 138 -10.79 -5.59 -2.58
C GLY A 138 -10.13 -6.36 -1.44
N LYS A 139 -8.84 -6.61 -1.54
CA LYS A 139 -8.08 -7.49 -0.64
C LYS A 139 -7.94 -6.88 0.76
N TRP A 140 -8.43 -7.60 1.77
CA TRP A 140 -8.23 -7.24 3.18
C TRP A 140 -6.97 -7.88 3.76
N HIS A 141 -6.98 -9.19 3.96
CA HIS A 141 -5.85 -10.01 4.43
C HIS A 141 -5.29 -9.60 5.81
N LEU A 142 -6.13 -9.05 6.69
CA LEU A 142 -5.77 -8.61 8.04
C LEU A 142 -6.56 -9.36 9.14
N GLY A 143 -6.98 -10.59 8.86
CA GLY A 143 -7.65 -11.45 9.83
C GLY A 143 -8.90 -12.13 9.29
N SER A 144 -9.52 -12.97 10.14
CA SER A 144 -10.76 -13.69 9.84
C SER A 144 -11.99 -12.81 10.07
N ALA A 145 -13.18 -13.41 10.00
CA ALA A 145 -14.46 -12.69 10.03
C ALA A 145 -14.64 -11.72 11.21
N GLU A 146 -14.05 -12.01 12.36
CA GLU A 146 -14.09 -11.14 13.55
C GLU A 146 -13.29 -9.83 13.37
N ALA A 147 -12.28 -9.86 12.50
CA ALA A 147 -11.39 -8.73 12.19
C ALA A 147 -11.57 -8.24 10.74
N TYR A 148 -12.77 -8.36 10.17
CA TYR A 148 -13.06 -7.83 8.84
C TYR A 148 -13.19 -6.29 8.86
N PRO A 149 -13.14 -5.62 7.69
CA PRO A 149 -13.14 -4.16 7.60
C PRO A 149 -14.19 -3.45 8.45
N GLN A 150 -15.39 -4.02 8.58
CA GLN A 150 -16.48 -3.42 9.36
C GLN A 150 -16.13 -3.30 10.86
N SER A 151 -15.34 -4.25 11.39
CA SER A 151 -14.83 -4.21 12.77
C SER A 151 -13.72 -3.19 12.99
N HIS A 152 -13.19 -2.63 11.89
CA HIS A 152 -12.09 -1.66 11.87
C HIS A 152 -12.51 -0.31 11.25
N GLY A 153 -13.79 0.06 11.42
CA GLY A 153 -14.29 1.40 11.10
C GLY A 153 -14.81 1.60 9.67
N PHE A 154 -14.84 0.58 8.82
CA PHE A 154 -15.44 0.70 7.50
C PHE A 154 -16.97 0.51 7.56
N ASP A 155 -17.72 1.35 6.83
CA ASP A 155 -19.17 1.24 6.68
C ASP A 155 -19.54 0.09 5.74
N VAL A 156 -18.70 -0.17 4.73
CA VAL A 156 -18.90 -1.24 3.77
C VAL A 156 -17.59 -1.98 3.48
N ASN A 157 -17.71 -3.28 3.28
CA ASN A 157 -16.65 -4.17 2.82
C ASN A 157 -17.12 -4.88 1.56
N ILE A 158 -16.40 -4.75 0.46
CA ILE A 158 -16.67 -5.43 -0.81
C ILE A 158 -15.41 -6.21 -1.20
N GLY A 159 -15.51 -7.52 -1.28
CA GLY A 159 -14.39 -8.39 -1.67
C GLY A 159 -13.39 -8.71 -0.57
N GLY A 160 -13.40 -7.98 0.56
CA GLY A 160 -12.43 -8.15 1.63
C GLY A 160 -12.68 -9.43 2.45
N THR A 161 -11.67 -10.32 2.49
CA THR A 161 -11.69 -11.56 3.26
C THR A 161 -10.34 -11.81 3.93
N LEU A 162 -10.25 -12.93 4.65
CA LEU A 162 -8.99 -13.41 5.25
C LEU A 162 -7.94 -13.82 4.20
N TRP A 163 -8.34 -14.09 2.95
CA TRP A 163 -7.46 -14.64 1.93
C TRP A 163 -6.55 -13.58 1.32
N GLY A 164 -5.26 -13.92 1.19
CA GLY A 164 -4.27 -13.05 0.58
C GLY A 164 -4.25 -13.04 -0.95
N ALA A 165 -4.99 -13.96 -1.59
CA ALA A 165 -5.09 -14.07 -3.03
C ALA A 165 -6.43 -14.70 -3.45
N PRO A 166 -6.97 -14.34 -4.63
CA PRO A 166 -8.14 -15.00 -5.18
C PRO A 166 -7.78 -16.37 -5.75
N GLN A 167 -8.76 -17.22 -6.02
CA GLN A 167 -8.55 -18.47 -6.78
C GLN A 167 -8.32 -18.20 -8.27
N SER A 168 -9.01 -17.19 -8.79
CA SER A 168 -8.88 -16.73 -10.18
C SER A 168 -9.20 -15.25 -10.26
N PHE A 169 -8.60 -14.56 -11.25
CA PHE A 169 -8.96 -13.20 -11.63
C PHE A 169 -10.18 -13.13 -12.54
N PHE A 170 -10.70 -14.30 -12.98
CA PHE A 170 -11.92 -14.37 -13.78
C PHE A 170 -13.10 -14.88 -12.95
N TYR A 171 -14.29 -14.39 -13.26
CA TYR A 171 -15.54 -14.84 -12.61
C TYR A 171 -15.66 -16.39 -12.69
N PRO A 172 -16.05 -17.05 -11.61
CA PRO A 172 -16.78 -16.53 -10.43
C PRO A 172 -15.93 -16.09 -9.24
N PHE A 173 -14.62 -15.87 -9.37
CA PHE A 173 -13.68 -15.41 -8.32
C PHE A 173 -13.65 -16.31 -7.07
N LYS A 174 -13.95 -17.60 -7.23
CA LYS A 174 -14.04 -18.59 -6.15
C LYS A 174 -13.64 -19.97 -6.63
N GLY A 175 -13.23 -20.83 -5.71
CA GLY A 175 -12.88 -22.23 -5.99
C GLY A 175 -11.69 -22.72 -5.17
N ASP A 176 -11.06 -23.79 -5.63
CA ASP A 176 -9.91 -24.47 -5.03
C ASP A 176 -8.90 -24.98 -6.09
N GLN A 177 -9.00 -24.49 -7.34
CA GLN A 177 -8.25 -25.02 -8.47
C GLN A 177 -6.78 -24.59 -8.43
N TYR A 178 -6.48 -23.36 -8.00
CA TYR A 178 -5.13 -22.83 -7.92
C TYR A 178 -4.49 -23.08 -6.55
N PHE A 179 -5.22 -22.71 -5.48
CA PHE A 179 -4.85 -23.02 -4.10
C PHE A 179 -5.68 -24.23 -3.63
N SER A 180 -5.14 -25.04 -2.75
CA SER A 180 -5.81 -26.22 -2.22
C SER A 180 -6.97 -25.92 -1.25
N ASP A 181 -7.06 -24.65 -0.83
CA ASP A 181 -8.15 -24.17 0.04
C ASP A 181 -9.24 -23.54 -0.81
N TRP A 182 -10.48 -23.67 -0.36
CA TRP A 182 -11.59 -22.95 -0.97
C TRP A 182 -11.48 -21.47 -0.66
N ARG A 183 -11.33 -20.65 -1.70
CA ARG A 183 -11.23 -19.19 -1.59
C ARG A 183 -12.34 -18.52 -2.41
N TYR A 184 -12.68 -17.30 -2.03
CA TYR A 184 -13.71 -16.51 -2.69
C TYR A 184 -13.47 -15.02 -2.48
N VAL A 185 -13.97 -14.20 -3.42
CA VAL A 185 -14.06 -12.75 -3.31
C VAL A 185 -15.53 -12.40 -3.33
N PRO A 186 -16.14 -11.99 -2.19
CA PRO A 186 -17.59 -11.77 -2.07
C PRO A 186 -18.06 -10.43 -2.64
N ASP A 187 -19.40 -10.25 -2.68
CA ASP A 187 -20.09 -8.98 -2.97
C ASP A 187 -19.85 -8.41 -4.38
N LEU A 188 -19.44 -9.27 -5.32
CA LEU A 188 -19.25 -8.93 -6.73
C LEU A 188 -20.33 -9.56 -7.64
N GLU A 189 -21.38 -10.10 -7.06
CA GLU A 189 -22.54 -10.67 -7.78
C GLU A 189 -23.54 -9.56 -8.17
N PRO A 190 -24.31 -9.69 -9.26
CA PRO A 190 -24.14 -10.73 -10.26
C PRO A 190 -22.89 -10.49 -11.13
N GLY A 191 -22.36 -11.59 -11.67
CA GLY A 191 -21.23 -11.56 -12.62
C GLY A 191 -21.46 -12.53 -13.77
N GLU A 192 -20.70 -12.36 -14.86
CA GLU A 192 -20.77 -13.14 -16.08
C GLU A 192 -19.41 -13.79 -16.39
N GLU A 193 -19.43 -14.87 -17.16
CA GLU A 193 -18.18 -15.49 -17.66
C GLU A 193 -17.35 -14.47 -18.44
N GLY A 194 -16.08 -14.34 -18.07
CA GLY A 194 -15.16 -13.36 -18.64
C GLY A 194 -15.01 -12.07 -17.84
N ASP A 195 -15.87 -11.81 -16.88
CA ASP A 195 -15.69 -10.69 -15.94
C ASP A 195 -14.34 -10.80 -15.22
N TYR A 196 -13.63 -9.68 -15.14
CA TYR A 196 -12.29 -9.62 -14.58
C TYR A 196 -12.30 -8.90 -13.22
N LEU A 197 -11.64 -9.50 -12.22
CA LEU A 197 -11.72 -9.08 -10.82
C LEU A 197 -11.37 -7.60 -10.63
N THR A 198 -10.29 -7.13 -11.28
CA THR A 198 -9.84 -5.74 -11.16
C THR A 198 -10.90 -4.77 -11.69
N ASP A 199 -11.57 -5.12 -12.79
CA ASP A 199 -12.64 -4.30 -13.39
C ASP A 199 -13.85 -4.24 -12.44
N ARG A 200 -14.26 -5.38 -11.87
CA ARG A 200 -15.42 -5.47 -10.97
C ARG A 200 -15.21 -4.71 -9.66
N LEU A 201 -13.99 -4.75 -9.10
CA LEU A 201 -13.66 -3.95 -7.91
C LEU A 201 -13.70 -2.45 -8.23
N THR A 202 -13.23 -2.06 -9.41
CA THR A 202 -13.30 -0.67 -9.87
C THR A 202 -14.74 -0.19 -10.05
N ASP A 203 -15.61 -1.03 -10.64
CA ASP A 203 -17.05 -0.72 -10.75
C ASP A 203 -17.65 -0.41 -9.38
N LYS A 204 -17.33 -1.21 -8.37
CA LYS A 204 -17.82 -0.99 -7.00
C LYS A 204 -17.29 0.29 -6.36
N ALA A 205 -16.03 0.62 -6.58
CA ALA A 205 -15.47 1.89 -6.12
C ALA A 205 -16.16 3.09 -6.78
N ILE A 206 -16.43 3.02 -8.09
CA ILE A 206 -17.17 4.04 -8.84
C ILE A 206 -18.62 4.17 -8.33
N GLU A 207 -19.33 3.06 -8.11
CA GLU A 207 -20.68 3.07 -7.51
C GLU A 207 -20.70 3.83 -6.16
N ILE A 208 -19.65 3.66 -5.33
CA ILE A 208 -19.52 4.34 -4.04
C ILE A 208 -19.28 5.85 -4.25
N MET A 209 -18.40 6.23 -5.18
CA MET A 209 -18.16 7.62 -5.52
C MET A 209 -19.44 8.32 -5.96
N ASP A 210 -20.21 7.68 -6.87
CA ASP A 210 -21.48 8.21 -7.39
C ASP A 210 -22.50 8.44 -6.28
N ARG A 211 -22.61 7.51 -5.34
CA ARG A 211 -23.52 7.59 -4.21
C ARG A 211 -23.14 8.71 -3.23
N CYS A 212 -21.83 8.93 -3.00
CA CYS A 212 -21.35 9.90 -2.02
C CYS A 212 -21.22 11.30 -2.60
N ALA A 213 -21.16 11.45 -3.93
CA ALA A 213 -20.95 12.72 -4.61
C ALA A 213 -22.01 13.77 -4.22
N GLY A 214 -21.58 14.89 -3.63
CA GLY A 214 -22.47 15.97 -3.17
C GLY A 214 -23.23 15.70 -1.87
N GLU A 215 -23.16 14.50 -1.31
CA GLU A 215 -23.88 14.09 -0.09
C GLU A 215 -22.97 14.12 1.15
N GLN A 216 -21.81 13.47 1.09
CA GLN A 216 -20.86 13.38 2.18
C GLN A 216 -19.45 13.07 1.70
N PRO A 217 -18.39 13.47 2.44
CA PRO A 217 -17.04 13.10 2.10
C PRO A 217 -16.83 11.58 2.24
N PHE A 218 -15.96 11.03 1.41
CA PHE A 218 -15.67 9.59 1.43
C PHE A 218 -14.18 9.28 1.60
N TYR A 219 -13.92 8.14 2.21
CA TYR A 219 -12.64 7.44 2.22
C TYR A 219 -12.84 6.07 1.59
N ILE A 220 -12.22 5.84 0.44
CA ILE A 220 -12.23 4.56 -0.27
C ILE A 220 -10.85 3.93 -0.19
N ASN A 221 -10.76 2.78 0.48
CA ASN A 221 -9.65 1.86 0.43
C ASN A 221 -9.86 0.93 -0.79
N LEU A 222 -9.29 1.29 -1.94
CA LEU A 222 -9.34 0.47 -3.14
C LEU A 222 -8.07 -0.38 -3.22
N TRP A 223 -8.10 -1.53 -2.57
CA TRP A 223 -6.97 -2.42 -2.43
C TRP A 223 -7.11 -3.61 -3.38
N TYR A 224 -6.54 -3.47 -4.56
CA TYR A 224 -6.63 -4.50 -5.58
C TYR A 224 -5.94 -5.80 -5.17
N HIS A 225 -6.38 -6.92 -5.74
CA HIS A 225 -5.63 -8.18 -5.75
C HIS A 225 -4.56 -8.19 -6.86
N SER A 226 -4.68 -7.30 -7.86
CA SER A 226 -3.69 -7.15 -8.93
C SER A 226 -2.42 -6.50 -8.39
N VAL A 227 -1.28 -7.04 -8.70
CA VAL A 227 -0.93 -8.02 -9.73
C VAL A 227 -0.43 -9.35 -9.10
N HIS A 228 -0.99 -9.75 -7.98
CA HIS A 228 -0.65 -10.97 -7.23
C HIS A 228 -1.02 -12.24 -8.01
N THR A 229 -0.44 -13.37 -7.62
CA THR A 229 -0.85 -14.70 -8.13
C THR A 229 -2.31 -15.04 -7.79
N PRO A 230 -3.02 -15.83 -8.64
CA PRO A 230 -2.56 -16.46 -9.89
C PRO A 230 -2.27 -15.42 -10.98
N ILE A 231 -1.26 -15.68 -11.81
CA ILE A 231 -0.90 -14.76 -12.90
C ILE A 231 -1.80 -15.05 -14.10
N GLU A 232 -2.87 -14.29 -14.20
CA GLU A 232 -3.94 -14.46 -15.20
C GLU A 232 -4.29 -13.11 -15.83
N GLY A 233 -3.68 -12.82 -16.97
CA GLY A 233 -3.99 -11.61 -17.75
C GLY A 233 -5.22 -11.78 -18.65
N LYS A 234 -5.90 -10.68 -18.98
CA LYS A 234 -6.97 -10.65 -20.00
C LYS A 234 -6.42 -11.17 -21.34
N PRO A 235 -7.05 -12.15 -22.04
CA PRO A 235 -6.46 -12.82 -23.20
C PRO A 235 -6.00 -11.89 -24.33
N ALA A 236 -6.75 -10.82 -24.59
CA ALA A 236 -6.40 -9.84 -25.61
C ALA A 236 -5.11 -9.07 -25.26
N LEU A 237 -4.94 -8.67 -24.00
CA LEU A 237 -3.74 -8.00 -23.52
C LEU A 237 -2.54 -8.96 -23.49
N VAL A 238 -2.75 -10.20 -23.06
CA VAL A 238 -1.69 -11.25 -23.10
C VAL A 238 -1.17 -11.43 -24.54
N GLN A 239 -2.06 -11.49 -25.53
CA GLN A 239 -1.65 -11.61 -26.94
C GLN A 239 -0.88 -10.35 -27.40
N LYS A 240 -1.34 -9.14 -27.04
CA LYS A 240 -0.62 -7.88 -27.28
C LYS A 240 0.82 -7.96 -26.76
N TYR A 241 1.02 -8.42 -25.52
CA TYR A 241 2.36 -8.49 -24.91
C TYR A 241 3.22 -9.62 -25.48
N LYS A 242 2.65 -10.76 -25.85
CA LYS A 242 3.37 -11.81 -26.59
C LYS A 242 3.98 -11.26 -27.89
N ASP A 243 3.26 -10.41 -28.60
CA ASP A 243 3.74 -9.81 -29.84
C ASP A 243 4.68 -8.62 -29.58
N LYS A 244 4.44 -7.84 -28.53
CA LYS A 244 5.33 -6.75 -28.10
C LYS A 244 6.70 -7.28 -27.70
N ILE A 245 6.78 -8.34 -26.88
CA ILE A 245 8.04 -8.97 -26.45
C ILE A 245 8.91 -9.39 -27.64
N LYS A 246 8.33 -10.00 -28.68
CA LYS A 246 9.06 -10.40 -29.90
C LYS A 246 9.68 -9.19 -30.61
N ARG A 247 8.99 -8.05 -30.62
CA ARG A 247 9.40 -6.82 -31.32
C ARG A 247 10.42 -6.00 -30.49
N VAL A 248 10.12 -5.76 -29.18
CA VAL A 248 10.90 -4.88 -28.31
C VAL A 248 12.11 -5.59 -27.72
N ARG A 249 12.02 -6.90 -27.47
CA ARG A 249 13.05 -7.74 -26.84
C ARG A 249 13.49 -7.16 -25.48
N PRO A 250 12.57 -7.02 -24.51
CA PRO A 250 12.89 -6.49 -23.20
C PRO A 250 13.94 -7.36 -22.49
N VAL A 251 14.66 -6.79 -21.55
CA VAL A 251 15.71 -7.49 -20.79
C VAL A 251 15.20 -7.96 -19.43
N ASN A 252 14.35 -7.15 -18.79
CA ASN A 252 13.94 -7.37 -17.40
C ASN A 252 12.55 -7.98 -17.29
N HIS A 253 11.57 -7.49 -18.06
CA HIS A 253 10.18 -7.89 -17.95
C HIS A 253 9.80 -8.81 -19.15
N LEU A 254 9.60 -10.09 -18.87
CA LEU A 254 9.45 -11.09 -19.93
C LEU A 254 8.10 -11.81 -19.91
N ASN A 255 7.27 -11.56 -18.90
CA ASN A 255 6.04 -12.29 -18.67
C ASN A 255 4.83 -11.56 -19.27
N PRO A 256 4.23 -12.07 -20.38
CA PRO A 256 3.13 -11.38 -21.04
C PRO A 256 1.83 -11.38 -20.23
N ASP A 257 1.58 -12.40 -19.40
CA ASP A 257 0.39 -12.47 -18.57
C ASP A 257 0.47 -11.44 -17.44
N TYR A 258 1.63 -11.33 -16.78
CA TYR A 258 1.86 -10.31 -15.77
C TYR A 258 1.77 -8.89 -16.35
N ALA A 259 2.38 -8.65 -17.52
CA ALA A 259 2.28 -7.37 -18.22
C ALA A 259 0.82 -6.99 -18.54
N ALA A 260 0.00 -7.96 -18.92
CA ALA A 260 -1.43 -7.77 -19.13
C ALA A 260 -2.18 -7.41 -17.84
N MET A 261 -1.78 -7.98 -16.68
CA MET A 261 -2.34 -7.62 -15.38
C MET A 261 -1.96 -6.19 -14.97
N VAL A 262 -0.71 -5.79 -15.21
CA VAL A 262 -0.22 -4.43 -14.95
C VAL A 262 -0.97 -3.39 -15.78
N GLU A 263 -1.14 -3.64 -17.10
CA GLU A 263 -1.92 -2.75 -17.96
C GLU A 263 -3.40 -2.69 -17.52
N SER A 264 -4.00 -3.83 -17.17
CA SER A 264 -5.37 -3.84 -16.66
C SER A 264 -5.52 -3.05 -15.34
N LEU A 265 -4.52 -3.09 -14.46
CA LEU A 265 -4.48 -2.25 -13.26
C LEU A 265 -4.42 -0.76 -13.63
N ASP A 266 -3.56 -0.38 -14.57
CA ASP A 266 -3.43 1.00 -15.05
C ASP A 266 -4.72 1.53 -15.67
N GLU A 267 -5.38 0.73 -16.54
CA GLU A 267 -6.68 1.04 -17.12
C GLU A 267 -7.72 1.34 -16.04
N ASN A 268 -7.75 0.54 -14.98
CA ASN A 268 -8.70 0.66 -13.88
C ASN A 268 -8.41 1.87 -12.99
N VAL A 269 -7.15 2.19 -12.72
CA VAL A 269 -6.77 3.47 -12.09
C VAL A 269 -7.23 4.65 -12.97
N GLY A 270 -7.04 4.55 -14.28
CA GLY A 270 -7.53 5.55 -15.25
C GLY A 270 -9.04 5.77 -15.17
N ARG A 271 -9.83 4.70 -15.00
CA ARG A 271 -11.31 4.78 -14.83
C ARG A 271 -11.70 5.52 -13.54
N VAL A 272 -11.01 5.22 -12.42
CA VAL A 272 -11.22 5.92 -11.14
C VAL A 272 -10.95 7.42 -11.28
N LEU A 273 -9.82 7.80 -11.88
CA LEU A 273 -9.44 9.18 -12.08
C LEU A 273 -10.42 9.92 -12.99
N THR A 274 -10.84 9.27 -14.11
CA THR A 274 -11.82 9.81 -15.04
C THR A 274 -13.16 10.04 -14.33
N ARG A 275 -13.60 9.11 -13.48
CA ARG A 275 -14.86 9.28 -12.76
C ARG A 275 -14.82 10.44 -11.77
N LEU A 276 -13.71 10.64 -11.06
CA LEU A 276 -13.50 11.82 -10.22
C LEU A 276 -13.57 13.13 -11.03
N ASP A 277 -13.01 13.15 -12.23
CA ASP A 277 -13.08 14.31 -13.14
C ASP A 277 -14.52 14.57 -13.61
N GLU A 278 -15.27 13.54 -14.02
CA GLU A 278 -16.67 13.63 -14.44
C GLU A 278 -17.59 14.14 -13.33
N LEU A 279 -17.34 13.75 -12.09
CA LEU A 279 -18.08 14.20 -10.91
C LEU A 279 -17.65 15.61 -10.43
N GLY A 280 -16.60 16.18 -11.01
CA GLY A 280 -16.02 17.46 -10.55
C GLY A 280 -15.32 17.34 -9.18
N LEU A 281 -14.98 16.13 -8.75
CA LEU A 281 -14.40 15.84 -7.42
C LEU A 281 -12.87 15.75 -7.42
N ARG A 282 -12.19 15.77 -8.58
CA ARG A 282 -10.73 15.59 -8.67
C ARG A 282 -9.98 16.57 -7.77
N ASN A 283 -10.31 17.86 -7.83
CA ASN A 283 -9.68 18.90 -7.03
C ASN A 283 -10.09 18.90 -5.54
N GLN A 284 -10.95 17.97 -5.15
CA GLN A 284 -11.45 17.78 -3.79
C GLN A 284 -11.14 16.37 -3.27
N THR A 285 -10.23 15.66 -3.93
CA THR A 285 -9.89 14.28 -3.57
C THR A 285 -8.38 14.11 -3.49
N LEU A 286 -7.90 13.64 -2.35
CA LEU A 286 -6.55 13.12 -2.20
C LEU A 286 -6.52 11.71 -2.79
N VAL A 287 -5.75 11.49 -3.86
CA VAL A 287 -5.54 10.15 -4.40
C VAL A 287 -4.12 9.71 -4.10
N VAL A 288 -3.98 8.54 -3.48
CA VAL A 288 -2.68 7.90 -3.20
C VAL A 288 -2.65 6.57 -3.93
N PHE A 289 -1.65 6.38 -4.78
CA PHE A 289 -1.36 5.10 -5.42
C PHE A 289 -0.04 4.56 -4.91
N LEU A 290 0.01 3.28 -4.51
CA LEU A 290 1.24 2.60 -4.11
C LEU A 290 1.11 1.07 -4.20
N SER A 291 2.22 0.35 -3.96
CA SER A 291 2.23 -1.12 -3.77
C SER A 291 2.45 -1.49 -2.31
N ASP A 292 1.99 -2.68 -1.91
CA ASP A 292 2.14 -3.17 -0.53
C ASP A 292 3.49 -3.86 -0.25
N ASN A 293 4.21 -4.29 -1.26
CA ASN A 293 5.60 -4.78 -1.19
C ASN A 293 6.22 -4.80 -2.60
N GLY A 294 7.50 -5.12 -2.69
CA GLY A 294 8.17 -5.29 -3.96
C GLY A 294 7.65 -6.46 -4.77
N GLY A 295 7.92 -6.45 -6.07
CA GLY A 295 7.41 -7.42 -7.03
C GLY A 295 7.83 -8.86 -6.73
N PHE A 296 6.95 -9.81 -7.07
CA PHE A 296 7.16 -11.24 -6.88
C PHE A 296 8.02 -11.80 -8.02
N ILE A 297 9.29 -12.11 -7.73
CA ILE A 297 10.28 -12.56 -8.73
C ILE A 297 10.36 -14.08 -8.93
N ASN A 298 9.69 -14.86 -8.08
CA ASN A 298 9.72 -16.31 -8.20
C ASN A 298 8.91 -16.79 -9.40
N GLY A 299 9.23 -18.01 -9.88
CA GLY A 299 8.53 -18.58 -11.03
C GLY A 299 7.06 -18.88 -10.76
N SER A 300 6.19 -18.60 -11.72
CA SER A 300 4.76 -18.89 -11.65
C SER A 300 4.45 -20.34 -12.02
N ARG A 301 3.52 -20.98 -11.27
CA ARG A 301 3.03 -22.32 -11.60
C ARG A 301 2.31 -22.36 -12.94
N LEU A 302 1.54 -21.31 -13.27
CA LEU A 302 0.79 -21.24 -14.53
C LEU A 302 1.69 -21.04 -15.76
N GLN A 303 2.92 -20.58 -15.56
CA GLN A 303 3.86 -20.25 -16.64
C GLN A 303 5.13 -21.09 -16.58
N ASN A 304 5.03 -22.35 -16.15
CA ASN A 304 6.12 -23.32 -16.14
C ASN A 304 7.39 -22.81 -15.44
N GLY A 305 7.24 -22.04 -14.36
CA GLY A 305 8.36 -21.52 -13.58
C GLY A 305 9.01 -20.25 -14.17
N MET A 306 8.41 -19.62 -15.19
CA MET A 306 8.86 -18.31 -15.66
C MET A 306 8.82 -17.29 -14.49
N PRO A 307 9.84 -16.43 -14.31
CA PRO A 307 9.78 -15.32 -13.38
C PRO A 307 8.53 -14.46 -13.60
N VAL A 308 7.86 -14.08 -12.52
CA VAL A 308 6.64 -13.27 -12.61
C VAL A 308 7.00 -11.87 -13.07
N THR A 309 7.94 -11.21 -12.37
CA THR A 309 8.48 -9.90 -12.76
C THR A 309 9.95 -9.77 -12.40
N SER A 310 10.51 -8.58 -12.60
CA SER A 310 11.85 -8.17 -12.22
C SER A 310 11.81 -6.82 -11.50
N ASN A 311 12.53 -6.68 -10.41
CA ASN A 311 12.68 -5.38 -9.72
C ASN A 311 13.96 -4.64 -10.15
N ALA A 312 14.68 -5.11 -11.18
CA ALA A 312 15.91 -4.49 -11.65
C ALA A 312 15.71 -2.98 -11.91
N PRO A 313 16.69 -2.12 -11.51
CA PRO A 313 18.02 -2.46 -11.03
C PRO A 313 18.11 -2.83 -9.54
N LEU A 314 16.98 -2.83 -8.81
CA LEU A 314 16.93 -3.14 -7.39
C LEU A 314 17.09 -4.65 -7.15
N ARG A 315 17.81 -5.01 -6.08
CA ARG A 315 18.11 -6.40 -5.74
C ARG A 315 16.90 -7.12 -5.16
N SER A 316 16.69 -8.37 -5.57
CA SER A 316 15.68 -9.29 -5.02
C SER A 316 14.23 -8.82 -5.27
N GLY A 317 13.29 -9.18 -4.39
CA GLY A 317 11.87 -8.89 -4.49
C GLY A 317 11.11 -9.28 -3.22
N LYS A 318 9.80 -9.49 -3.34
CA LYS A 318 8.90 -9.86 -2.25
C LYS A 318 9.55 -10.81 -1.25
N GLY A 319 9.35 -10.54 0.03
CA GLY A 319 9.89 -11.32 1.16
C GLY A 319 11.29 -10.92 1.58
N SER A 320 12.00 -10.07 0.83
CA SER A 320 13.37 -9.65 1.12
C SER A 320 13.45 -8.21 1.63
N CYS A 321 14.33 -7.93 2.58
CA CYS A 321 14.64 -6.56 3.02
C CYS A 321 15.65 -5.84 2.11
N TYR A 322 16.07 -6.41 0.98
CA TYR A 322 16.76 -5.65 -0.07
C TYR A 322 15.80 -4.65 -0.74
N GLU A 323 16.35 -3.66 -1.44
CA GLU A 323 15.57 -2.60 -2.08
C GLU A 323 14.41 -3.15 -2.94
N GLY A 324 14.66 -4.20 -3.73
CA GLY A 324 13.61 -4.79 -4.58
C GLY A 324 12.44 -5.44 -3.84
N GLY A 325 12.59 -5.71 -2.53
CA GLY A 325 11.49 -6.28 -1.73
C GLY A 325 10.68 -5.26 -0.94
N ILE A 326 11.27 -4.10 -0.65
CA ILE A 326 10.65 -3.08 0.23
C ILE A 326 10.44 -1.72 -0.44
N ARG A 327 11.19 -1.37 -1.48
CA ARG A 327 11.01 -0.12 -2.22
C ARG A 327 9.91 -0.31 -3.26
N VAL A 328 8.93 0.59 -3.25
CA VAL A 328 7.69 0.46 -4.03
C VAL A 328 7.38 1.75 -4.79
N PRO A 329 6.64 1.70 -5.91
CA PRO A 329 6.14 2.90 -6.55
C PRO A 329 5.11 3.58 -5.65
N MET A 330 5.16 4.92 -5.57
CA MET A 330 4.15 5.73 -4.89
C MET A 330 3.95 7.05 -5.62
N ILE A 331 2.66 7.38 -5.87
CA ILE A 331 2.25 8.62 -6.52
C ILE A 331 1.13 9.23 -5.68
N ILE A 332 1.22 10.53 -5.40
CA ILE A 332 0.17 11.26 -4.65
C ILE A 332 -0.36 12.39 -5.53
N ASP A 333 -1.67 12.39 -5.74
CA ASP A 333 -2.43 13.47 -6.36
C ASP A 333 -3.13 14.29 -5.27
N LEU A 334 -2.74 15.54 -5.17
CA LEU A 334 -3.23 16.42 -4.12
C LEU A 334 -4.54 17.11 -4.53
N PRO A 335 -5.45 17.32 -3.58
CA PRO A 335 -6.60 18.21 -3.84
C PRO A 335 -6.12 19.62 -4.18
N GLY A 336 -6.88 20.31 -5.05
CA GLY A 336 -6.58 21.65 -5.53
C GLY A 336 -6.03 21.70 -6.95
N ALA A 337 -6.38 22.75 -7.67
CA ALA A 337 -5.97 22.95 -9.07
C ALA A 337 -4.51 23.41 -9.16
N ASN A 338 -3.85 23.12 -10.29
CA ASN A 338 -2.53 23.62 -10.68
C ASN A 338 -1.34 23.20 -9.80
N GLN A 339 -1.35 21.97 -9.30
CA GLN A 339 -0.16 21.40 -8.70
C GLN A 339 0.96 21.28 -9.75
N LYS A 340 2.21 21.58 -9.34
CA LYS A 340 3.35 21.33 -10.22
C LYS A 340 3.87 19.93 -9.99
N PRO A 341 4.22 19.19 -11.06
CA PRO A 341 4.81 17.87 -10.91
C PRO A 341 6.12 17.94 -10.12
N ARG A 342 6.32 16.95 -9.24
CA ARG A 342 7.51 16.85 -8.40
C ARG A 342 7.99 15.42 -8.29
N VAL A 343 9.29 15.26 -8.19
CA VAL A 343 9.91 13.99 -7.86
C VAL A 343 10.57 14.13 -6.49
N VAL A 344 10.15 13.28 -5.55
CA VAL A 344 10.64 13.27 -4.17
C VAL A 344 11.64 12.14 -4.00
N GLU A 345 12.86 12.50 -3.58
CA GLU A 345 13.96 11.56 -3.28
C GLU A 345 14.12 11.31 -1.77
N THR A 346 13.39 12.06 -0.93
CA THR A 346 13.38 11.83 0.52
C THR A 346 12.67 10.51 0.83
N PRO A 347 13.30 9.60 1.59
CA PRO A 347 12.69 8.31 1.94
C PRO A 347 11.45 8.46 2.80
N VAL A 348 10.36 7.81 2.39
CA VAL A 348 9.08 7.74 3.11
C VAL A 348 8.65 6.28 3.27
N THR A 349 7.76 6.00 4.22
CA THR A 349 7.26 4.64 4.49
C THR A 349 5.74 4.60 4.57
N THR A 350 5.15 3.43 4.42
CA THR A 350 3.69 3.24 4.51
C THR A 350 3.10 3.64 5.86
N CYS A 351 3.87 3.62 6.95
CA CYS A 351 3.44 4.15 8.25
C CYS A 351 3.13 5.66 8.19
N ASP A 352 3.77 6.41 7.28
CA ASP A 352 3.60 7.85 7.15
C ASP A 352 2.22 8.24 6.58
N LEU A 353 1.52 7.30 5.93
CA LEU A 353 0.23 7.58 5.30
C LEU A 353 -0.83 7.96 6.33
N PHE A 354 -0.88 7.30 7.48
CA PHE A 354 -1.85 7.59 8.52
C PHE A 354 -1.79 9.06 9.00
N PRO A 355 -0.66 9.55 9.55
CA PRO A 355 -0.59 10.94 9.99
C PRO A 355 -0.69 11.94 8.83
N THR A 356 -0.15 11.62 7.66
CA THR A 356 -0.16 12.50 6.49
C THR A 356 -1.57 12.71 5.96
N ILE A 357 -2.35 11.65 5.79
CA ILE A 357 -3.75 11.72 5.32
C ILE A 357 -4.58 12.52 6.32
N LEU A 358 -4.55 12.18 7.60
CA LEU A 358 -5.35 12.86 8.61
C LEU A 358 -5.00 14.34 8.73
N ARG A 359 -3.71 14.69 8.72
CA ARG A 359 -3.27 16.09 8.72
C ARG A 359 -3.68 16.85 7.44
N SER A 360 -3.70 16.18 6.28
CA SER A 360 -4.16 16.81 5.03
C SER A 360 -5.64 17.14 5.02
N LEU A 361 -6.42 16.42 5.81
CA LEU A 361 -7.85 16.59 5.97
C LEU A 361 -8.21 17.44 7.21
N GLU A 362 -7.21 17.90 7.96
CA GLU A 362 -7.38 18.62 9.24
C GLU A 362 -8.20 17.82 10.26
N VAL A 363 -8.05 16.48 10.22
CA VAL A 363 -8.69 15.56 11.15
C VAL A 363 -7.72 15.21 12.28
N ALA A 364 -8.16 15.43 13.51
CA ALA A 364 -7.41 15.04 14.70
C ALA A 364 -7.58 13.53 15.00
N TRP A 365 -6.57 12.95 15.65
CA TRP A 365 -6.60 11.60 16.21
C TRP A 365 -6.30 11.63 17.70
N PRO A 366 -6.53 10.53 18.46
CA PRO A 366 -6.23 10.47 19.90
C PRO A 366 -4.77 10.87 20.19
N GLU A 367 -4.56 11.76 21.16
CA GLU A 367 -3.22 12.30 21.49
C GLU A 367 -2.28 11.24 22.07
N ASP A 368 -2.81 10.20 22.69
CA ASP A 368 -2.08 9.08 23.28
C ASP A 368 -1.70 7.99 22.27
N LEU A 369 -2.14 8.14 21.00
CA LEU A 369 -1.82 7.19 19.94
C LEU A 369 -0.34 7.30 19.54
N VAL A 370 0.41 6.23 19.82
CA VAL A 370 1.82 6.14 19.42
C VAL A 370 1.91 5.76 17.93
N LEU A 371 2.43 6.66 17.12
CA LEU A 371 2.68 6.45 15.70
C LEU A 371 4.18 6.23 15.45
N ASP A 372 4.51 5.36 14.50
CA ASP A 372 5.88 5.18 13.98
C ASP A 372 6.07 5.98 12.66
N GLY A 373 4.98 6.36 12.01
CA GLY A 373 4.97 7.25 10.85
C GLY A 373 5.05 8.72 11.22
N VAL A 374 5.51 9.54 10.28
CA VAL A 374 5.58 11.00 10.39
C VAL A 374 4.75 11.67 9.29
N ASP A 375 4.30 12.91 9.53
CA ASP A 375 3.63 13.72 8.52
C ASP A 375 4.62 14.18 7.45
N VAL A 376 4.40 13.75 6.19
CA VAL A 376 5.29 14.07 5.07
C VAL A 376 4.78 15.19 4.17
N ARG A 377 3.74 15.94 4.58
CA ARG A 377 3.16 17.03 3.76
C ARG A 377 4.16 18.15 3.44
N SER A 378 5.17 18.35 4.27
CA SER A 378 6.26 19.30 3.96
C SER A 378 6.91 19.02 2.61
N LEU A 379 7.01 17.74 2.20
CA LEU A 379 7.54 17.33 0.91
C LEU A 379 6.64 17.71 -0.29
N TRP A 380 5.39 18.04 -0.04
CA TRP A 380 4.46 18.47 -1.09
C TRP A 380 4.78 19.87 -1.62
N SER A 381 5.38 20.71 -0.81
CA SER A 381 5.80 22.07 -1.19
C SER A 381 7.31 22.18 -1.42
N ASP A 382 8.11 21.47 -0.64
CA ASP A 382 9.56 21.45 -0.71
C ASP A 382 10.08 19.99 -0.71
N VAL A 383 10.49 19.50 -1.87
CA VAL A 383 10.97 18.10 -2.03
C VAL A 383 12.24 17.79 -1.22
N HIS A 384 12.90 18.81 -0.69
CA HIS A 384 14.09 18.73 0.17
C HIS A 384 13.79 18.97 1.65
N ALA A 385 12.51 19.13 2.02
CA ALA A 385 12.13 19.34 3.42
C ALA A 385 12.66 18.20 4.29
N ASN A 386 13.17 18.56 5.45
CA ASN A 386 13.57 17.60 6.45
C ASN A 386 12.34 17.02 7.16
N LEU A 387 12.33 15.71 7.29
CA LEU A 387 11.35 15.00 8.10
C LEU A 387 11.92 14.78 9.51
N ASP A 388 11.05 14.83 10.52
CA ASP A 388 11.41 14.48 11.90
C ASP A 388 11.56 12.95 12.05
N ARG A 389 12.51 12.41 11.31
CA ARG A 389 12.84 10.98 11.30
C ARG A 389 14.30 10.76 11.01
N HIS A 390 14.94 9.96 11.86
CA HIS A 390 16.36 9.71 11.79
C HIS A 390 16.71 8.56 10.83
N ALA A 391 15.91 7.49 10.84
CA ALA A 391 16.13 6.30 10.02
C ALA A 391 14.80 5.61 9.65
N LEU A 392 14.86 4.71 8.69
CA LEU A 392 13.83 3.71 8.40
C LEU A 392 14.31 2.34 8.89
N TYR A 393 13.39 1.57 9.46
CA TYR A 393 13.66 0.25 10.00
C TYR A 393 12.76 -0.79 9.33
N PHE A 394 13.29 -2.01 9.18
CA PHE A 394 12.56 -3.15 8.64
C PHE A 394 12.89 -4.36 9.49
N HIS A 395 11.88 -5.14 9.83
CA HIS A 395 12.02 -6.33 10.65
C HIS A 395 11.18 -7.45 10.08
N TYR A 396 11.86 -8.45 9.51
CA TYR A 396 11.25 -9.64 8.93
C TYR A 396 11.90 -10.91 9.51
N PRO A 397 11.52 -11.32 10.73
CA PRO A 397 12.15 -12.43 11.46
C PRO A 397 11.66 -13.80 10.97
N HIS A 398 11.43 -13.93 9.66
CA HIS A 398 10.81 -15.07 9.02
C HIS A 398 11.61 -15.57 7.82
N TYR A 399 11.35 -16.80 7.42
CA TYR A 399 11.87 -17.37 6.18
C TYR A 399 10.94 -17.08 5.00
N TYR A 400 11.54 -16.76 3.88
CA TYR A 400 10.87 -16.66 2.58
C TYR A 400 11.82 -17.17 1.49
N PRO A 401 11.36 -17.58 0.30
CA PRO A 401 12.26 -18.03 -0.76
C PRO A 401 13.38 -17.05 -1.14
N THR A 402 13.21 -15.77 -0.83
CA THR A 402 14.19 -14.71 -1.12
C THR A 402 15.04 -14.29 0.08
N THR A 403 14.79 -14.83 1.30
CA THR A 403 15.53 -14.45 2.51
C THR A 403 15.47 -15.48 3.63
N THR A 404 16.42 -15.42 4.54
CA THR A 404 16.34 -15.92 5.92
C THR A 404 15.92 -14.80 6.86
N PRO A 405 15.60 -15.07 8.15
CA PRO A 405 15.21 -14.05 9.11
C PRO A 405 16.20 -12.90 9.20
N VAL A 406 15.71 -11.65 9.04
CA VAL A 406 16.55 -10.47 8.86
C VAL A 406 15.91 -9.22 9.48
N SER A 407 16.73 -8.29 9.96
CA SER A 407 16.35 -6.89 10.17
C SER A 407 17.24 -5.96 9.37
N SER A 408 16.76 -4.77 9.07
CA SER A 408 17.50 -3.78 8.32
C SER A 408 17.22 -2.38 8.84
N ILE A 409 18.25 -1.51 8.76
CA ILE A 409 18.16 -0.07 9.01
C ILE A 409 18.65 0.68 7.78
N ARG A 410 17.93 1.73 7.41
CA ARG A 410 18.36 2.71 6.42
C ARG A 410 18.48 4.09 7.07
N GLN A 411 19.69 4.65 7.06
CA GLN A 411 19.97 5.99 7.58
C GLN A 411 20.74 6.81 6.54
N GLY A 412 20.09 7.84 6.03
CA GLY A 412 20.63 8.59 4.89
C GLY A 412 20.89 7.67 3.70
N PRO A 413 22.12 7.66 3.13
CA PRO A 413 22.47 6.77 2.03
C PRO A 413 22.86 5.35 2.47
N TRP A 414 23.06 5.13 3.76
CA TRP A 414 23.54 3.85 4.27
C TRP A 414 22.39 2.90 4.60
N LYS A 415 22.60 1.62 4.27
CA LYS A 415 21.69 0.54 4.64
C LYS A 415 22.49 -0.65 5.18
N LEU A 416 22.10 -1.10 6.39
CA LEU A 416 22.64 -2.30 7.02
C LEU A 416 21.54 -3.38 7.08
N LEU A 417 21.90 -4.62 6.73
CA LEU A 417 21.08 -5.81 6.95
C LEU A 417 21.79 -6.70 7.98
N GLU A 418 21.02 -7.21 8.95
CA GLU A 418 21.49 -8.16 9.98
C GLU A 418 20.67 -9.45 9.87
N TYR A 419 21.34 -10.52 9.40
CA TYR A 419 20.75 -11.86 9.26
C TYR A 419 20.97 -12.66 10.52
N TYR A 420 19.93 -13.37 10.98
CA TYR A 420 19.95 -14.05 12.28
C TYR A 420 20.41 -15.49 12.19
N GLU A 421 20.20 -16.17 11.05
CA GLU A 421 20.51 -17.60 10.92
C GLU A 421 22.01 -17.87 10.97
N ASP A 422 22.80 -17.07 10.28
CA ASP A 422 24.26 -17.18 10.18
C ASP A 422 25.01 -16.02 10.84
N GLN A 423 24.27 -15.07 11.44
CA GLN A 423 24.79 -13.87 12.10
C GLN A 423 25.60 -12.95 11.16
N THR A 424 25.32 -13.00 9.86
CA THR A 424 26.00 -12.17 8.88
C THR A 424 25.44 -10.75 8.87
N LEU A 425 26.33 -9.81 8.48
CA LEU A 425 25.99 -8.41 8.26
C LEU A 425 26.33 -8.02 6.82
N GLU A 426 25.49 -7.16 6.25
CA GLU A 426 25.77 -6.54 4.96
C GLU A 426 25.56 -5.02 5.07
N LEU A 427 26.46 -4.24 4.45
CA LEU A 427 26.40 -2.78 4.46
C LEU A 427 26.48 -2.25 3.04
N TYR A 428 25.55 -1.37 2.66
CA TYR A 428 25.46 -0.78 1.33
C TYR A 428 25.35 0.74 1.39
N HIS A 429 25.82 1.42 0.32
CA HIS A 429 25.64 2.85 0.12
C HIS A 429 24.71 3.07 -1.07
N LEU A 430 23.41 3.24 -0.81
CA LEU A 430 22.32 3.18 -1.79
C LEU A 430 22.36 4.26 -2.88
N THR A 431 23.02 5.41 -2.63
CA THR A 431 23.18 6.45 -3.65
C THR A 431 24.13 5.99 -4.77
N ASP A 432 25.19 5.27 -4.42
CA ASP A 432 26.20 4.81 -5.38
C ASP A 432 25.92 3.38 -5.87
N ASP A 433 25.15 2.61 -5.10
CA ASP A 433 24.86 1.20 -5.33
C ASP A 433 23.41 0.87 -4.95
N PRO A 434 22.42 1.37 -5.70
CA PRO A 434 21.01 1.08 -5.45
C PRO A 434 20.65 -0.41 -5.66
N GLY A 435 21.50 -1.16 -6.35
CA GLY A 435 21.36 -2.60 -6.58
C GLY A 435 21.96 -3.46 -5.49
N GLU A 436 22.55 -2.87 -4.42
CA GLU A 436 23.12 -3.60 -3.28
C GLU A 436 24.09 -4.73 -3.70
N ILE A 437 25.00 -4.41 -4.64
CA ILE A 437 25.93 -5.37 -5.24
C ILE A 437 27.23 -5.45 -4.41
N ARG A 438 27.70 -4.29 -3.90
CA ARG A 438 28.99 -4.19 -3.25
C ARG A 438 28.83 -4.04 -1.73
N ASN A 439 29.05 -5.14 -0.99
CA ASN A 439 29.09 -5.09 0.46
C ASN A 439 30.31 -4.30 0.95
N LEU A 440 30.06 -3.25 1.73
CA LEU A 440 31.05 -2.32 2.29
C LEU A 440 31.40 -2.61 3.74
N LEU A 441 30.96 -3.73 4.31
CA LEU A 441 31.14 -4.08 5.71
C LEU A 441 32.62 -3.95 6.16
N ASP A 442 33.53 -4.57 5.42
CA ASP A 442 34.96 -4.58 5.74
C ASP A 442 35.63 -3.23 5.55
N SER A 443 35.13 -2.42 4.61
CA SER A 443 35.69 -1.09 4.31
C SER A 443 35.14 0.03 5.17
N GLN A 444 33.98 -0.17 5.81
CA GLN A 444 33.25 0.83 6.62
C GLN A 444 32.79 0.25 7.97
N PRO A 445 33.67 -0.40 8.77
CA PRO A 445 33.25 -1.11 9.99
C PRO A 445 32.64 -0.19 11.05
N SER A 446 33.08 1.06 11.16
CA SER A 446 32.52 2.01 12.12
C SER A 446 31.08 2.44 11.78
N VAL A 447 30.76 2.54 10.48
CA VAL A 447 29.38 2.81 10.03
C VAL A 447 28.49 1.61 10.34
N ALA A 448 28.98 0.41 10.05
CA ALA A 448 28.24 -0.83 10.33
C ALA A 448 27.91 -1.00 11.82
N GLU A 449 28.90 -0.79 12.71
CA GLU A 449 28.70 -0.95 14.16
C GLU A 449 27.73 0.10 14.72
N ARG A 450 27.81 1.35 14.25
CA ARG A 450 26.86 2.40 14.63
C ARG A 450 25.43 2.04 14.22
N LEU A 451 25.23 1.64 12.97
CA LEU A 451 23.90 1.28 12.45
C LEU A 451 23.34 0.03 13.14
N ARG A 452 24.20 -0.96 13.42
CA ARG A 452 23.82 -2.16 14.15
C ARG A 452 23.34 -1.85 15.57
N THR A 453 24.08 -0.97 16.26
CA THR A 453 23.70 -0.51 17.60
C THR A 453 22.35 0.20 17.57
N GLU A 454 22.13 1.08 16.61
CA GLU A 454 20.88 1.82 16.45
C GLU A 454 19.71 0.87 16.10
N LEU A 455 19.92 -0.08 15.20
CA LEU A 455 18.93 -1.10 14.87
C LEU A 455 18.53 -1.93 16.09
N LYS A 456 19.49 -2.29 16.94
CA LYS A 456 19.24 -3.02 18.21
C LYS A 456 18.36 -2.18 19.14
N LEU A 457 18.73 -0.92 19.39
CA LEU A 457 17.96 -0.02 20.28
C LEU A 457 16.54 0.19 19.75
N TRP A 458 16.36 0.34 18.44
CA TRP A 458 15.03 0.44 17.85
C TRP A 458 14.21 -0.84 18.09
N ARG A 459 14.75 -2.03 17.84
CA ARG A 459 14.04 -3.30 18.11
C ARG A 459 13.57 -3.40 19.56
N GLU A 460 14.42 -2.98 20.51
CA GLU A 460 14.06 -2.93 21.92
C GLU A 460 12.93 -1.94 22.20
N SER A 461 12.95 -0.76 21.56
CA SER A 461 11.95 0.30 21.74
C SER A 461 10.55 -0.07 21.22
N VAL A 462 10.47 -0.94 20.22
CA VAL A 462 9.21 -1.44 19.66
C VAL A 462 8.84 -2.85 20.17
N SER A 463 9.63 -3.42 21.08
CA SER A 463 9.45 -4.78 21.60
C SER A 463 9.39 -5.83 20.49
N ALA A 464 10.27 -5.70 19.47
CA ALA A 464 10.27 -6.58 18.31
C ALA A 464 10.50 -8.05 18.70
N SER A 465 9.61 -8.94 18.27
CA SER A 465 9.71 -10.39 18.50
C SER A 465 10.82 -10.99 17.64
N MET A 466 11.80 -11.63 18.29
CA MET A 466 13.00 -12.16 17.65
C MET A 466 12.89 -13.65 17.35
N PRO A 467 13.54 -14.16 16.28
CA PRO A 467 13.64 -15.59 16.05
C PRO A 467 14.59 -16.24 17.08
N GLU A 468 14.28 -17.48 17.46
CA GLU A 468 15.03 -18.24 18.45
C GLU A 468 15.75 -19.42 17.82
N LYS A 469 16.85 -19.88 18.45
CA LYS A 469 17.54 -21.08 17.99
C LYS A 469 16.64 -22.32 18.17
N ASN A 470 16.47 -23.10 17.09
CA ASN A 470 15.72 -24.33 17.16
C ASN A 470 16.54 -25.44 17.88
N PRO A 471 16.09 -25.91 19.04
CA PRO A 471 16.85 -26.93 19.79
C PRO A 471 16.86 -28.28 19.11
N HIS A 472 16.01 -28.52 18.12
CA HIS A 472 15.89 -29.79 17.38
C HIS A 472 16.60 -29.77 16.03
N GLN A 473 17.21 -28.65 15.66
CA GLN A 473 18.01 -28.48 14.43
C GLN A 473 19.35 -27.83 14.77
N PRO A 474 20.50 -28.50 14.55
CA PRO A 474 21.80 -27.93 14.83
C PRO A 474 22.23 -26.80 13.90
#